data_6faa281e36fb00959981a96f652d5343
#
_entry.id   6faa281e36fb00959981a96f652d5343
#
_cell.length_a   1.000
_cell.length_b   1.000
_cell.length_c   1.000
_cell.angle_alpha   90.00
_cell.angle_beta   90.00
_cell.angle_gamma   90.00
#
_symmetry.space_group_name_H-M   'P 1'
#
loop_
_entity.id
_entity.type
_entity.pdbx_description
1 polymer ?
#
loop_
_entity_poly.entity_id
_entity_poly.type
_entity_poly.pdbx_seq_one_letter_code
_entity_poly.pdbx_strand_id
1 'polypeptide(L)'
;MNRLATTGWRWLIAGLALAILTAACGSNPAPAPGPAGSQPASLNVELDWVPNPDHVGFYYAQHQGYFARQHLTVNFRVPSSAADPLKLVGLGKADLAISYEPELFYAQQEHLPVTAVAAVIPVPLNGLIASPKLGITSLCQIKGHSVGFTGVPSDYAFYSTLLHTCHLTRKQVPYQTVGYNLVPSILSGKVDSIIGGYRNVEAIQISQEMKRKAADFPANQLGVPPYDELVLVASTSRLHSDPGYAGAVRRFVAAFLAGSGAAMKNPGAATTVMRGVSQYSPAFLQASVPYTLKLIGQRGGPPTGCLDLAAWRDFGNWLKAHKLVHDTPDAAAVMTDKYLPHPSCPGQGGA
;
A
#
# COMPACT_ATOMS: atom_id res chain seq x y z
N MET A 1 82.06 9.92 -56.34
CA MET A 1 81.35 9.27 -57.45
C MET A 1 80.18 8.43 -56.93
N ASN A 2 79.01 8.83 -57.32
CA ASN A 2 77.78 8.04 -57.59
C ASN A 2 77.57 6.72 -56.78
N ARG A 3 76.43 6.40 -56.23
CA ARG A 3 75.05 6.45 -56.74
C ARG A 3 74.04 6.22 -55.61
N LEU A 4 72.88 6.79 -55.77
CA LEU A 4 71.58 6.52 -55.12
C LEU A 4 71.17 5.07 -55.14
N ALA A 5 70.49 4.62 -54.05
CA ALA A 5 69.41 3.64 -54.15
C ALA A 5 68.43 3.79 -52.97
N THR A 6 67.27 4.09 -53.32
CA THR A 6 66.03 4.19 -52.50
C THR A 6 65.49 2.81 -52.16
N THR A 7 65.05 2.58 -50.90
CA THR A 7 64.04 1.52 -50.61
C THR A 7 63.32 1.84 -49.31
N GLY A 8 62.13 2.15 -49.42
CA GLY A 8 60.88 1.57 -49.03
C GLY A 8 60.65 1.42 -47.53
N TRP A 9 60.07 2.43 -46.91
CA TRP A 9 59.57 2.36 -45.56
C TRP A 9 58.15 1.76 -45.54
N ARG A 10 58.02 0.51 -45.12
CA ARG A 10 56.73 -0.15 -44.87
C ARG A 10 56.32 0.12 -43.47
N TRP A 11 55.26 0.95 -43.27
CA TRP A 11 54.59 1.16 -42.01
C TRP A 11 53.74 -0.05 -41.63
N LEU A 12 54.11 -0.76 -40.59
CA LEU A 12 53.21 -1.70 -39.91
C LEU A 12 52.35 -0.93 -38.94
N ILE A 13 51.09 -0.74 -39.29
CA ILE A 13 50.05 -0.19 -38.36
C ILE A 13 49.60 -1.38 -37.49
N ALA A 14 50.09 -1.43 -36.24
CA ALA A 14 49.52 -2.30 -35.21
C ALA A 14 48.24 -1.69 -34.70
N GLY A 15 47.09 -2.25 -35.16
CA GLY A 15 45.76 -1.87 -34.67
C GLY A 15 45.59 -2.30 -33.21
N LEU A 16 45.62 -1.35 -32.31
CA LEU A 16 45.24 -1.54 -30.90
C LEU A 16 43.70 -1.57 -30.81
N ALA A 17 43.10 -2.79 -30.79
CA ALA A 17 41.68 -2.96 -30.57
C ALA A 17 41.37 -2.63 -29.10
N LEU A 18 40.90 -1.41 -28.83
CA LEU A 18 40.40 -0.98 -27.53
C LEU A 18 39.02 -1.63 -27.32
N ALA A 19 38.96 -2.73 -26.60
CA ALA A 19 37.70 -3.35 -26.16
C ALA A 19 37.03 -2.42 -25.13
N ILE A 20 36.05 -1.63 -25.57
CA ILE A 20 35.18 -0.86 -24.68
C ILE A 20 34.21 -1.87 -24.03
N LEU A 21 34.52 -2.27 -22.80
CA LEU A 21 33.55 -2.93 -21.92
C LEU A 21 32.48 -1.91 -21.54
N THR A 22 31.40 -1.88 -22.31
CA THR A 22 30.17 -1.19 -21.87
C THR A 22 29.59 -2.00 -20.73
N ALA A 23 29.83 -1.55 -19.49
CA ALA A 23 29.09 -1.97 -18.33
C ALA A 23 27.62 -1.58 -18.59
N ALA A 24 26.81 -2.55 -18.97
CA ALA A 24 25.36 -2.42 -19.02
C ALA A 24 24.85 -2.28 -17.57
N CYS A 25 24.92 -1.06 -17.04
CA CYS A 25 24.10 -0.69 -15.90
C CYS A 25 22.64 -0.90 -16.37
N GLY A 26 21.99 -1.92 -15.84
CA GLY A 26 20.57 -2.16 -16.07
C GLY A 26 19.75 -1.01 -15.54
N SER A 27 19.61 0.05 -16.33
CA SER A 27 18.68 1.13 -16.09
C SER A 27 17.27 0.57 -16.24
N ASN A 28 16.51 0.51 -15.16
CA ASN A 28 15.07 0.36 -15.26
C ASN A 28 14.54 1.43 -16.24
N PRO A 29 13.67 1.08 -17.18
CA PRO A 29 13.08 2.09 -18.03
C PRO A 29 12.36 3.10 -17.13
N ALA A 30 12.80 4.36 -17.20
CA ALA A 30 12.07 5.44 -16.56
C ALA A 30 10.66 5.50 -17.16
N PRO A 31 9.61 5.79 -16.36
CA PRO A 31 8.28 5.99 -16.92
C PRO A 31 8.35 7.08 -17.97
N ALA A 32 7.57 6.88 -19.04
CA ALA A 32 7.46 7.90 -20.08
C ALA A 32 7.13 9.26 -19.45
N PRO A 33 7.68 10.37 -19.95
CA PRO A 33 7.27 11.71 -19.54
C PRO A 33 5.75 11.84 -19.66
N GLY A 34 5.14 12.61 -18.75
CA GLY A 34 3.71 12.92 -18.85
C GLY A 34 3.37 13.53 -20.22
N PRO A 35 2.11 13.45 -20.66
CA PRO A 35 1.69 13.98 -21.95
C PRO A 35 2.19 15.42 -22.14
N ALA A 36 2.77 15.71 -23.29
CA ALA A 36 3.22 17.06 -23.62
C ALA A 36 2.04 18.04 -23.47
N GLY A 37 2.23 19.11 -22.68
CA GLY A 37 1.17 20.09 -22.37
C GLY A 37 0.42 19.85 -21.05
N SER A 38 0.79 18.83 -20.25
CA SER A 38 0.22 18.65 -18.91
C SER A 38 0.56 19.83 -18.01
N GLN A 39 -0.47 20.47 -17.43
CA GLN A 39 -0.26 21.53 -16.46
C GLN A 39 0.35 20.97 -15.16
N PRO A 40 1.35 21.67 -14.57
CA PRO A 40 1.85 21.32 -13.24
C PRO A 40 0.71 21.29 -12.23
N ALA A 41 0.76 20.33 -11.31
CA ALA A 41 -0.22 20.22 -10.24
C ALA A 41 0.47 19.90 -8.91
N SER A 42 -0.08 20.44 -7.82
CA SER A 42 0.30 20.08 -6.46
C SER A 42 -0.81 19.23 -5.84
N LEU A 43 -0.44 18.12 -5.24
CA LEU A 43 -1.38 17.20 -4.59
C LEU A 43 -0.99 16.97 -3.13
N ASN A 44 -1.94 17.18 -2.23
CA ASN A 44 -1.86 16.80 -0.85
C ASN A 44 -2.46 15.40 -0.69
N VAL A 45 -1.66 14.46 -0.24
CA VAL A 45 -2.02 13.04 -0.09
C VAL A 45 -1.98 12.68 1.38
N GLU A 46 -3.14 12.36 1.94
CA GLU A 46 -3.21 11.85 3.31
C GLU A 46 -2.80 10.37 3.32
N LEU A 47 -1.83 10.05 4.18
CA LEU A 47 -1.52 8.66 4.49
C LEU A 47 -2.63 8.08 5.38
N ASP A 48 -2.69 6.75 5.50
CA ASP A 48 -3.57 6.07 6.46
C ASP A 48 -2.94 6.00 7.86
N TRP A 49 -1.61 6.06 7.92
CA TRP A 49 -0.80 5.89 9.13
C TRP A 49 0.45 6.77 9.09
N VAL A 50 1.26 6.73 10.16
CA VAL A 50 2.63 7.27 10.10
C VAL A 50 3.44 6.55 9.01
N PRO A 51 4.45 7.21 8.39
CA PRO A 51 5.26 6.59 7.35
C PRO A 51 5.82 5.24 7.78
N ASN A 52 5.42 4.18 7.09
CA ASN A 52 5.75 2.80 7.37
C ASN A 52 6.05 2.04 6.07
N PRO A 53 6.46 0.76 6.10
CA PRO A 53 6.79 -0.02 4.91
C PRO A 53 5.70 -0.09 3.85
N ASP A 54 4.41 0.05 4.18
CA ASP A 54 3.31 0.01 3.21
C ASP A 54 3.33 1.22 2.26
N HIS A 55 3.94 2.32 2.69
CA HIS A 55 4.14 3.53 1.90
C HIS A 55 5.39 3.50 1.01
N VAL A 56 6.15 2.40 0.98
CA VAL A 56 7.44 2.32 0.28
C VAL A 56 7.34 2.70 -1.19
N GLY A 57 6.27 2.32 -1.89
CA GLY A 57 6.06 2.65 -3.30
C GLY A 57 5.94 4.15 -3.54
N PHE A 58 5.24 4.87 -2.67
CA PHE A 58 5.04 6.32 -2.75
C PHE A 58 6.32 7.09 -2.47
N TYR A 59 7.01 6.77 -1.37
CA TYR A 59 8.26 7.46 -1.03
C TYR A 59 9.39 7.13 -1.99
N TYR A 60 9.44 5.90 -2.51
CA TYR A 60 10.40 5.54 -3.55
C TYR A 60 10.11 6.29 -4.86
N ALA A 61 8.83 6.38 -5.25
CA ALA A 61 8.42 7.17 -6.41
C ALA A 61 8.81 8.65 -6.26
N GLN A 62 8.59 9.24 -5.09
CA GLN A 62 8.97 10.62 -4.80
C GLN A 62 10.49 10.81 -4.86
N HIS A 63 11.25 9.99 -4.14
CA HIS A 63 12.70 10.07 -4.07
C HIS A 63 13.37 9.90 -5.44
N GLN A 64 12.84 9.01 -6.28
CA GLN A 64 13.35 8.75 -7.62
C GLN A 64 12.79 9.72 -8.68
N GLY A 65 11.99 10.71 -8.29
CA GLY A 65 11.47 11.77 -9.17
C GLY A 65 10.37 11.29 -10.13
N TYR A 66 9.69 10.18 -9.87
CA TYR A 66 8.59 9.69 -10.72
C TYR A 66 7.44 10.68 -10.78
N PHE A 67 7.08 11.31 -9.67
CA PHE A 67 6.05 12.35 -9.63
C PHE A 67 6.48 13.62 -10.37
N ALA A 68 7.73 14.06 -10.18
CA ALA A 68 8.27 15.25 -10.85
C ALA A 68 8.27 15.10 -12.39
N ARG A 69 8.62 13.91 -12.91
CA ARG A 69 8.53 13.61 -14.35
C ARG A 69 7.10 13.65 -14.90
N GLN A 70 6.10 13.52 -14.03
CA GLN A 70 4.69 13.70 -14.36
C GLN A 70 4.17 15.11 -14.08
N HIS A 71 5.06 16.10 -13.88
CA HIS A 71 4.72 17.47 -13.51
C HIS A 71 3.84 17.54 -12.24
N LEU A 72 4.11 16.69 -11.26
CA LEU A 72 3.41 16.66 -9.97
C LEU A 72 4.36 17.04 -8.83
N THR A 73 3.91 17.94 -7.97
CA THR A 73 4.45 18.16 -6.64
C THR A 73 3.54 17.41 -5.64
N VAL A 74 4.08 16.46 -4.90
CA VAL A 74 3.29 15.62 -3.99
C VAL A 74 3.73 15.88 -2.54
N ASN A 75 2.75 16.18 -1.68
CA ASN A 75 2.94 16.40 -0.26
C ASN A 75 2.23 15.28 0.51
N PHE A 76 2.98 14.32 1.06
CA PHE A 76 2.43 13.30 1.94
C PHE A 76 2.23 13.86 3.34
N ARG A 77 1.03 13.64 3.92
CA ARG A 77 0.65 14.13 5.25
C ARG A 77 0.19 12.97 6.11
N VAL A 78 0.55 13.02 7.38
CA VAL A 78 0.10 12.05 8.39
C VAL A 78 -1.20 12.57 8.98
N PRO A 79 -2.30 11.80 8.95
CA PRO A 79 -3.57 12.23 9.49
C PRO A 79 -3.55 12.26 11.02
N SER A 80 -4.47 13.02 11.61
CA SER A 80 -4.64 13.12 13.07
C SER A 80 -5.14 11.78 13.66
N SER A 81 -5.90 11.02 12.88
CA SER A 81 -6.46 9.71 13.22
C SER A 81 -6.54 8.86 11.97
N ALA A 82 -6.40 7.55 12.10
CA ALA A 82 -6.56 6.59 10.99
C ALA A 82 -7.96 6.62 10.35
N ALA A 83 -8.97 7.17 11.03
CA ALA A 83 -10.33 7.34 10.49
C ALA A 83 -10.55 8.64 9.70
N ASP A 84 -9.56 9.56 9.64
CA ASP A 84 -9.73 10.86 9.02
C ASP A 84 -9.53 10.90 7.48
N PRO A 85 -8.65 10.09 6.86
CA PRO A 85 -8.23 10.27 5.46
C PRO A 85 -9.40 10.36 4.46
N LEU A 86 -10.38 9.46 4.54
CA LEU A 86 -11.56 9.49 3.65
C LEU A 86 -12.38 10.75 3.81
N LYS A 87 -12.60 11.20 5.05
CA LYS A 87 -13.36 12.42 5.35
C LYS A 87 -12.67 13.66 4.79
N LEU A 88 -11.34 13.72 4.88
CA LEU A 88 -10.55 14.83 4.34
C LEU A 88 -10.67 14.93 2.81
N VAL A 89 -10.66 13.80 2.11
CA VAL A 89 -10.87 13.76 0.66
C VAL A 89 -12.32 14.11 0.30
N GLY A 90 -13.30 13.51 0.97
CA GLY A 90 -14.73 13.79 0.72
C GLY A 90 -15.11 15.25 0.94
N LEU A 91 -14.45 15.92 1.91
CA LEU A 91 -14.62 17.34 2.21
C LEU A 91 -13.75 18.28 1.36
N GLY A 92 -12.94 17.74 0.43
CA GLY A 92 -12.02 18.54 -0.40
C GLY A 92 -10.83 19.16 0.34
N LYS A 93 -10.53 18.67 1.56
CA LYS A 93 -9.38 19.13 2.39
C LYS A 93 -8.07 18.41 2.06
N ALA A 94 -8.17 17.27 1.38
CA ALA A 94 -7.07 16.54 0.77
C ALA A 94 -7.41 16.23 -0.69
N ASP A 95 -6.38 16.07 -1.51
CA ASP A 95 -6.58 15.72 -2.91
C ASP A 95 -6.74 14.20 -3.09
N LEU A 96 -5.93 13.43 -2.40
CA LEU A 96 -5.96 11.97 -2.37
C LEU A 96 -5.78 11.47 -0.94
N ALA A 97 -6.14 10.23 -0.70
CA ALA A 97 -5.82 9.54 0.54
C ALA A 97 -5.49 8.06 0.30
N ILE A 98 -4.76 7.46 1.23
CA ILE A 98 -4.68 6.02 1.37
C ILE A 98 -5.76 5.60 2.37
N SER A 99 -6.49 4.56 2.05
CA SER A 99 -7.51 3.98 2.92
C SER A 99 -7.70 2.50 2.62
N TYR A 100 -8.79 1.90 3.08
CA TYR A 100 -9.03 0.47 3.07
C TYR A 100 -10.32 0.15 2.32
N GLU A 101 -10.37 -0.97 1.59
CA GLU A 101 -11.60 -1.37 0.88
C GLU A 101 -12.84 -1.38 1.81
N PRO A 102 -12.83 -1.97 3.03
CA PRO A 102 -13.98 -1.94 3.91
C PRO A 102 -14.49 -0.53 4.21
N GLU A 103 -13.58 0.44 4.38
CA GLU A 103 -13.92 1.81 4.73
C GLU A 103 -14.66 2.55 3.60
N LEU A 104 -14.44 2.16 2.34
CA LEU A 104 -15.18 2.73 1.20
C LEU A 104 -16.67 2.36 1.27
N PHE A 105 -17.00 1.15 1.71
CA PHE A 105 -18.37 0.74 1.92
C PHE A 105 -19.03 1.47 3.11
N TYR A 106 -18.29 1.74 4.19
CA TYR A 106 -18.79 2.58 5.28
C TYR A 106 -18.97 4.04 4.84
N ALA A 107 -18.04 4.58 4.06
CA ALA A 107 -18.16 5.91 3.48
C ALA A 107 -19.40 6.02 2.55
N GLN A 108 -19.73 4.97 1.81
CA GLN A 108 -20.96 4.90 1.00
C GLN A 108 -22.21 5.01 1.85
N GLN A 109 -22.28 4.33 3.02
CA GLN A 109 -23.42 4.44 3.94
C GLN A 109 -23.59 5.87 4.46
N GLU A 110 -22.50 6.61 4.58
CA GLU A 110 -22.49 8.02 5.02
C GLU A 110 -22.63 9.01 3.85
N HIS A 111 -22.86 8.52 2.61
CA HIS A 111 -22.93 9.31 1.37
C HIS A 111 -21.69 10.19 1.12
N LEU A 112 -20.54 9.77 1.60
CA LEU A 112 -19.30 10.50 1.39
C LEU A 112 -18.85 10.34 -0.08
N PRO A 113 -18.58 11.43 -0.83
CA PRO A 113 -18.27 11.36 -2.27
C PRO A 113 -16.82 10.98 -2.52
N VAL A 114 -16.46 9.73 -2.25
CA VAL A 114 -15.12 9.17 -2.44
C VAL A 114 -15.16 7.87 -3.24
N THR A 115 -14.08 7.57 -3.96
CA THR A 115 -13.93 6.33 -4.73
C THR A 115 -12.47 5.88 -4.74
N ALA A 116 -12.25 4.56 -4.68
CA ALA A 116 -10.93 3.97 -4.90
C ALA A 116 -10.57 4.07 -6.39
N VAL A 117 -9.34 4.46 -6.68
CA VAL A 117 -8.80 4.66 -8.04
C VAL A 117 -7.61 3.77 -8.37
N ALA A 118 -7.05 3.08 -7.38
CA ALA A 118 -6.02 2.06 -7.54
C ALA A 118 -5.87 1.22 -6.26
N ALA A 119 -5.58 -0.06 -6.42
CA ALA A 119 -5.08 -0.89 -5.34
C ALA A 119 -3.61 -0.52 -5.04
N VAL A 120 -3.29 -0.38 -3.75
CA VAL A 120 -1.93 -0.15 -3.23
C VAL A 120 -1.36 -1.48 -2.72
N ILE A 121 -2.09 -2.17 -1.84
CA ILE A 121 -1.77 -3.54 -1.41
C ILE A 121 -3.02 -4.40 -1.59
N PRO A 122 -3.02 -5.25 -2.64
CA PRO A 122 -4.21 -5.98 -3.07
C PRO A 122 -4.45 -7.29 -2.30
N VAL A 123 -4.02 -7.37 -1.06
CA VAL A 123 -4.20 -8.55 -0.18
C VAL A 123 -4.38 -8.13 1.26
N PRO A 124 -5.19 -8.84 2.05
CA PRO A 124 -5.37 -8.53 3.46
C PRO A 124 -4.06 -8.59 4.25
N LEU A 125 -3.76 -7.55 5.00
CA LEU A 125 -2.65 -7.48 5.96
C LEU A 125 -3.15 -7.63 7.39
N ASN A 126 -4.37 -7.17 7.65
CA ASN A 126 -5.03 -7.16 8.93
C ASN A 126 -5.43 -8.58 9.39
N GLY A 127 -5.59 -8.71 10.67
CA GLY A 127 -6.00 -9.93 11.36
C GLY A 127 -5.98 -9.70 12.86
N LEU A 128 -5.91 -10.78 13.64
CA LEU A 128 -5.64 -10.70 15.07
C LEU A 128 -4.15 -10.95 15.30
N ILE A 129 -3.43 -9.96 15.82
CA ILE A 129 -2.05 -10.12 16.27
C ILE A 129 -2.04 -10.15 17.79
N ALA A 130 -1.55 -11.23 18.37
CA ALA A 130 -1.56 -11.41 19.81
C ALA A 130 -0.14 -11.41 20.40
N SER A 131 -0.05 -10.89 21.62
CA SER A 131 1.19 -10.87 22.40
C SER A 131 1.80 -12.25 22.50
N PRO A 132 3.10 -12.42 22.22
CA PRO A 132 3.76 -13.72 22.39
C PRO A 132 3.77 -14.22 23.84
N LYS A 133 3.48 -13.36 24.83
CA LYS A 133 3.33 -13.78 26.24
C LYS A 133 2.14 -14.70 26.45
N LEU A 134 1.09 -14.60 25.62
CA LEU A 134 -0.11 -15.43 25.76
C LEU A 134 0.14 -16.89 25.40
N GLY A 135 1.09 -17.16 24.49
CA GLY A 135 1.38 -18.52 24.03
C GLY A 135 0.24 -19.16 23.24
N ILE A 136 -0.72 -18.38 22.73
CA ILE A 136 -1.84 -18.90 21.95
C ILE A 136 -1.37 -19.40 20.58
N THR A 137 -1.92 -20.53 20.15
CA THR A 137 -1.59 -21.19 18.88
C THR A 137 -2.81 -21.35 17.96
N SER A 138 -4.00 -21.02 18.47
CA SER A 138 -5.25 -21.00 17.71
C SER A 138 -6.06 -19.74 18.03
N LEU A 139 -6.84 -19.28 17.07
CA LEU A 139 -7.61 -18.04 17.15
C LEU A 139 -8.53 -17.99 18.39
N CYS A 140 -9.25 -19.07 18.66
CA CYS A 140 -10.28 -19.06 19.72
C CYS A 140 -9.71 -19.14 21.15
N GLN A 141 -8.39 -19.33 21.30
CA GLN A 141 -7.71 -19.17 22.60
C GLN A 141 -7.63 -17.69 23.05
N ILE A 142 -8.12 -16.76 22.22
CA ILE A 142 -8.28 -15.34 22.60
C ILE A 142 -9.32 -15.13 23.71
N LYS A 143 -10.12 -16.13 24.03
CA LYS A 143 -11.08 -16.09 25.14
C LYS A 143 -10.41 -15.67 26.45
N GLY A 144 -10.94 -14.66 27.10
CA GLY A 144 -10.40 -14.10 28.35
C GLY A 144 -9.32 -13.04 28.16
N HIS A 145 -8.96 -12.71 26.92
CA HIS A 145 -7.94 -11.74 26.58
C HIS A 145 -8.55 -10.50 25.91
N SER A 146 -7.88 -9.37 26.06
CA SER A 146 -8.32 -8.06 25.53
C SER A 146 -7.78 -7.77 24.14
N VAL A 147 -8.55 -6.96 23.37
CA VAL A 147 -8.18 -6.54 22.00
C VAL A 147 -8.09 -5.01 21.95
N GLY A 148 -7.00 -4.49 21.36
CA GLY A 148 -6.82 -3.09 21.02
C GLY A 148 -7.23 -2.80 19.56
N PHE A 149 -7.89 -1.67 19.32
CA PHE A 149 -8.33 -1.21 18.00
C PHE A 149 -7.64 0.08 17.58
N THR A 150 -7.48 0.30 16.27
CA THR A 150 -7.04 1.58 15.69
C THR A 150 -8.11 2.65 15.85
N GLY A 151 -9.39 2.25 15.77
CA GLY A 151 -10.55 3.13 15.81
C GLY A 151 -11.22 3.35 14.46
N VAL A 152 -10.79 2.63 13.40
CA VAL A 152 -11.53 2.59 12.13
C VAL A 152 -12.76 1.68 12.25
N PRO A 153 -13.86 1.95 11.52
CA PRO A 153 -15.08 1.13 11.58
C PRO A 153 -14.86 -0.37 11.31
N SER A 154 -13.98 -0.73 10.39
CA SER A 154 -13.68 -2.13 10.06
C SER A 154 -13.07 -2.94 11.19
N ASP A 155 -12.38 -2.33 12.16
CA ASP A 155 -11.89 -3.03 13.34
C ASP A 155 -13.01 -3.77 14.08
N TYR A 156 -14.15 -3.07 14.24
CA TYR A 156 -15.31 -3.66 14.89
C TYR A 156 -15.94 -4.79 14.06
N ALA A 157 -15.95 -4.64 12.74
CA ALA A 157 -16.44 -5.67 11.84
C ALA A 157 -15.61 -6.96 11.96
N PHE A 158 -14.29 -6.83 11.93
CA PHE A 158 -13.38 -7.99 12.05
C PHE A 158 -13.44 -8.62 13.42
N TYR A 159 -13.52 -7.81 14.48
CA TYR A 159 -13.75 -8.29 15.83
C TYR A 159 -15.09 -9.02 15.99
N SER A 160 -16.17 -8.48 15.44
CA SER A 160 -17.50 -9.10 15.47
C SER A 160 -17.49 -10.46 14.77
N THR A 161 -16.80 -10.56 13.65
CA THR A 161 -16.61 -11.80 12.88
C THR A 161 -15.78 -12.81 13.66
N LEU A 162 -14.69 -12.39 14.31
CA LEU A 162 -13.90 -13.23 15.23
C LEU A 162 -14.77 -13.82 16.34
N LEU A 163 -15.59 -12.98 16.99
CA LEU A 163 -16.49 -13.46 18.05
C LEU A 163 -17.47 -14.51 17.52
N HIS A 164 -18.03 -14.29 16.33
CA HIS A 164 -18.93 -15.25 15.69
C HIS A 164 -18.22 -16.56 15.37
N THR A 165 -17.04 -16.49 14.74
CA THR A 165 -16.22 -17.66 14.36
C THR A 165 -15.83 -18.52 15.56
N CYS A 166 -15.54 -17.88 16.70
CA CYS A 166 -15.13 -18.57 17.92
C CYS A 166 -16.29 -18.84 18.89
N HIS A 167 -17.53 -18.50 18.55
CA HIS A 167 -18.71 -18.59 19.45
C HIS A 167 -18.47 -17.87 20.79
N LEU A 168 -17.82 -16.70 20.74
CA LEU A 168 -17.48 -15.89 21.91
C LEU A 168 -18.40 -14.66 22.01
N THR A 169 -18.39 -14.05 23.19
CA THR A 169 -19.13 -12.81 23.48
C THR A 169 -18.18 -11.66 23.79
N ARG A 170 -18.64 -10.42 23.66
CA ARG A 170 -17.88 -9.21 24.02
C ARG A 170 -17.38 -9.21 25.48
N LYS A 171 -18.12 -9.84 26.39
CA LYS A 171 -17.69 -9.98 27.80
C LYS A 171 -16.49 -10.91 27.95
N GLN A 172 -16.37 -11.89 27.06
CA GLN A 172 -15.26 -12.87 27.09
C GLN A 172 -14.01 -12.35 26.34
N VAL A 173 -14.17 -11.35 25.48
CA VAL A 173 -13.05 -10.72 24.75
C VAL A 173 -13.26 -9.21 24.78
N PRO A 174 -12.93 -8.53 25.88
CA PRO A 174 -13.08 -7.08 25.96
C PRO A 174 -12.18 -6.35 24.96
N TYR A 175 -12.63 -5.20 24.46
CA TYR A 175 -11.85 -4.39 23.54
C TYR A 175 -11.79 -2.93 23.97
N GLN A 176 -10.77 -2.19 23.48
CA GLN A 176 -10.62 -0.76 23.63
C GLN A 176 -9.90 -0.12 22.44
N THR A 177 -10.26 1.10 22.10
CA THR A 177 -9.53 1.87 21.09
C THR A 177 -8.21 2.38 21.68
N VAL A 178 -7.10 2.12 20.97
CA VAL A 178 -5.75 2.53 21.34
C VAL A 178 -5.12 3.45 20.28
N GLY A 179 -5.79 3.65 19.16
CA GLY A 179 -5.32 4.51 18.05
C GLY A 179 -3.96 4.06 17.52
N TYR A 180 -3.07 5.00 17.32
CA TYR A 180 -1.70 4.73 16.85
C TYR A 180 -0.81 3.97 17.85
N ASN A 181 -1.30 3.71 19.08
CA ASN A 181 -0.52 3.04 20.12
C ASN A 181 -0.70 1.51 20.14
N LEU A 182 -0.90 0.86 18.97
CA LEU A 182 -1.07 -0.58 18.87
C LEU A 182 0.07 -1.35 19.54
N VAL A 183 1.30 -1.16 19.04
CA VAL A 183 2.49 -1.87 19.57
C VAL A 183 2.81 -1.45 21.01
N PRO A 184 2.86 -0.15 21.39
CA PRO A 184 3.05 0.25 22.78
C PRO A 184 2.03 -0.37 23.74
N SER A 185 0.78 -0.53 23.32
CA SER A 185 -0.28 -1.13 24.16
C SER A 185 -0.05 -2.63 24.40
N ILE A 186 0.47 -3.37 23.41
CA ILE A 186 0.90 -4.77 23.59
C ILE A 186 2.11 -4.87 24.51
N LEU A 187 3.13 -4.04 24.27
CA LEU A 187 4.39 -4.08 25.03
C LEU A 187 4.18 -3.78 26.52
N SER A 188 3.33 -2.81 26.80
CA SER A 188 2.97 -2.43 28.20
C SER A 188 1.98 -3.40 28.88
N GLY A 189 1.33 -4.29 28.11
CA GLY A 189 0.27 -5.16 28.63
C GLY A 189 -1.07 -4.45 28.84
N LYS A 190 -1.27 -3.25 28.24
CA LYS A 190 -2.55 -2.55 28.25
C LYS A 190 -3.63 -3.34 27.50
N VAL A 191 -3.24 -4.02 26.41
CA VAL A 191 -4.05 -5.00 25.69
C VAL A 191 -3.22 -6.26 25.43
N ASP A 192 -3.90 -7.38 25.25
CA ASP A 192 -3.30 -8.68 25.01
C ASP A 192 -3.08 -8.97 23.52
N SER A 193 -3.91 -8.36 22.68
CA SER A 193 -3.91 -8.51 21.22
C SER A 193 -4.40 -7.24 20.55
N ILE A 194 -4.26 -7.18 19.22
CA ILE A 194 -4.71 -6.04 18.40
C ILE A 194 -5.43 -6.55 17.14
N ILE A 195 -6.42 -5.80 16.67
CA ILE A 195 -7.00 -5.81 15.33
C ILE A 195 -6.73 -4.44 14.72
N GLY A 196 -6.53 -4.36 13.40
CA GLY A 196 -6.09 -3.15 12.71
C GLY A 196 -4.57 -3.03 12.61
N GLY A 197 -3.82 -3.95 13.19
CA GLY A 197 -2.37 -4.08 12.99
C GLY A 197 -2.04 -5.05 11.85
N TYR A 198 -0.93 -4.82 11.18
CA TYR A 198 -0.52 -5.55 9.98
C TYR A 198 0.58 -6.56 10.25
N ARG A 199 0.47 -7.73 9.57
CA ARG A 199 1.46 -8.80 9.68
C ARG A 199 2.87 -8.40 9.27
N ASN A 200 2.99 -7.48 8.31
CA ASN A 200 4.26 -6.98 7.79
C ASN A 200 4.81 -5.78 8.57
N VAL A 201 4.03 -5.19 9.47
CA VAL A 201 4.41 -4.04 10.31
C VAL A 201 4.35 -4.44 11.78
N GLU A 202 3.19 -4.41 12.42
CA GLU A 202 3.04 -4.59 13.88
C GLU A 202 3.47 -5.98 14.35
N ALA A 203 3.16 -7.05 13.60
CA ALA A 203 3.57 -8.40 14.00
C ALA A 203 5.10 -8.57 13.99
N ILE A 204 5.80 -7.95 13.03
CA ILE A 204 7.27 -7.93 12.97
C ILE A 204 7.82 -7.11 14.14
N GLN A 205 7.27 -5.90 14.35
CA GLN A 205 7.73 -5.00 15.41
C GLN A 205 7.55 -5.63 16.80
N ILE A 206 6.38 -6.16 17.11
CA ILE A 206 6.10 -6.86 18.37
C ILE A 206 7.07 -8.05 18.55
N SER A 207 7.30 -8.81 17.48
CA SER A 207 8.19 -9.98 17.55
C SER A 207 9.64 -9.58 17.83
N GLN A 208 10.12 -8.49 17.25
CA GLN A 208 11.48 -7.97 17.48
C GLN A 208 11.64 -7.41 18.89
N GLU A 209 10.72 -6.55 19.33
CA GLU A 209 10.75 -5.91 20.66
C GLU A 209 10.64 -6.96 21.79
N MET A 210 9.79 -7.95 21.63
CA MET A 210 9.60 -9.00 22.63
C MET A 210 10.55 -10.19 22.47
N LYS A 211 11.42 -10.20 21.44
CA LYS A 211 12.36 -11.29 21.11
C LYS A 211 11.68 -12.65 21.03
N ARG A 212 10.42 -12.66 20.64
CA ARG A 212 9.58 -13.85 20.51
C ARG A 212 8.50 -13.59 19.47
N LYS A 213 8.25 -14.56 18.59
CA LYS A 213 7.27 -14.41 17.50
C LYS A 213 5.87 -14.12 18.06
N ALA A 214 5.25 -13.04 17.62
CA ALA A 214 3.85 -12.75 17.86
C ALA A 214 2.97 -13.80 17.18
N ALA A 215 1.85 -14.15 17.80
CA ALA A 215 0.85 -14.96 17.12
C ALA A 215 0.07 -14.07 16.14
N ASP A 216 0.00 -14.48 14.88
CA ASP A 216 -0.66 -13.76 13.80
C ASP A 216 -1.73 -14.66 13.17
N PHE A 217 -2.98 -14.25 13.28
CA PHE A 217 -4.15 -14.92 12.73
C PHE A 217 -4.73 -14.04 11.63
N PRO A 218 -4.46 -14.33 10.33
CA PRO A 218 -4.91 -13.50 9.21
C PRO A 218 -6.44 -13.38 9.14
N ALA A 219 -6.92 -12.34 8.45
CA ALA A 219 -8.34 -11.99 8.33
C ALA A 219 -9.24 -13.18 7.91
N ASN A 220 -8.77 -14.04 7.01
CA ASN A 220 -9.52 -15.23 6.58
C ASN A 220 -9.75 -16.24 7.72
N GLN A 221 -8.86 -16.32 8.71
CA GLN A 221 -9.08 -17.17 9.90
C GLN A 221 -10.13 -16.56 10.85
N LEU A 222 -10.31 -15.24 10.79
CA LEU A 222 -11.38 -14.55 11.51
C LEU A 222 -12.74 -14.77 10.83
N GLY A 223 -12.78 -15.25 9.59
CA GLY A 223 -13.98 -15.39 8.79
C GLY A 223 -14.23 -14.20 7.83
N VAL A 224 -13.25 -13.34 7.63
CA VAL A 224 -13.29 -12.22 6.68
C VAL A 224 -12.83 -12.71 5.30
N PRO A 225 -13.56 -12.46 4.22
CA PRO A 225 -13.13 -12.84 2.86
C PRO A 225 -11.93 -12.00 2.40
N PRO A 226 -11.24 -12.39 1.30
CA PRO A 226 -10.19 -11.59 0.70
C PRO A 226 -10.71 -10.20 0.28
N TYR A 227 -9.86 -9.18 0.45
CA TYR A 227 -10.12 -7.78 0.10
C TYR A 227 -8.81 -7.06 -0.20
N ASP A 228 -8.89 -5.87 -0.81
CA ASP A 228 -7.75 -4.98 -1.01
C ASP A 228 -7.48 -4.22 0.29
N GLU A 229 -6.35 -4.52 0.97
CA GLU A 229 -6.05 -3.88 2.25
C GLU A 229 -5.86 -2.38 2.11
N LEU A 230 -4.99 -1.95 1.19
CA LEU A 230 -4.75 -0.54 0.97
C LEU A 230 -5.14 -0.14 -0.44
N VAL A 231 -5.92 0.94 -0.52
CA VAL A 231 -6.37 1.55 -1.77
C VAL A 231 -6.07 3.05 -1.80
N LEU A 232 -5.80 3.58 -2.98
CA LEU A 232 -5.72 5.01 -3.23
C LEU A 232 -7.11 5.55 -3.50
N VAL A 233 -7.50 6.61 -2.79
CA VAL A 233 -8.85 7.19 -2.82
C VAL A 233 -8.82 8.61 -3.33
N ALA A 234 -9.81 8.97 -4.15
CA ALA A 234 -10.03 10.28 -4.72
C ALA A 234 -11.47 10.78 -4.48
N SER A 235 -11.70 12.08 -4.60
CA SER A 235 -13.04 12.67 -4.53
C SER A 235 -13.83 12.38 -5.81
N THR A 236 -14.93 11.62 -5.71
CA THR A 236 -15.82 11.30 -6.82
C THR A 236 -16.35 12.57 -7.50
N SER A 237 -16.78 13.55 -6.71
CA SER A 237 -17.32 14.82 -7.24
C SER A 237 -16.28 15.57 -8.06
N ARG A 238 -15.04 15.69 -7.57
CA ARG A 238 -13.96 16.39 -8.30
C ARG A 238 -13.50 15.61 -9.52
N LEU A 239 -13.47 14.28 -9.49
CA LEU A 239 -13.13 13.47 -10.66
C LEU A 239 -14.10 13.69 -11.83
N HIS A 240 -15.36 14.01 -11.54
CA HIS A 240 -16.38 14.29 -12.55
C HIS A 240 -16.37 15.76 -13.02
N SER A 241 -16.16 16.72 -12.10
CA SER A 241 -16.31 18.15 -12.39
C SER A 241 -15.02 18.88 -12.77
N ASP A 242 -13.84 18.30 -12.44
CA ASP A 242 -12.53 18.94 -12.65
C ASP A 242 -11.61 18.04 -13.50
N PRO A 243 -11.56 18.27 -14.83
CA PRO A 243 -10.67 17.52 -15.73
C PRO A 243 -9.17 17.66 -15.39
N GLY A 244 -8.77 18.78 -14.81
CA GLY A 244 -7.39 19.03 -14.36
C GLY A 244 -7.02 18.10 -13.20
N TYR A 245 -7.89 18.01 -12.19
CA TYR A 245 -7.75 17.08 -11.09
C TYR A 245 -7.77 15.62 -11.55
N ALA A 246 -8.73 15.24 -12.40
CA ALA A 246 -8.81 13.89 -12.95
C ALA A 246 -7.54 13.50 -13.73
N GLY A 247 -6.97 14.44 -14.49
CA GLY A 247 -5.68 14.29 -15.18
C GLY A 247 -4.50 14.15 -14.21
N ALA A 248 -4.48 14.91 -13.12
CA ALA A 248 -3.46 14.82 -12.07
C ALA A 248 -3.52 13.47 -11.33
N VAL A 249 -4.73 12.98 -11.00
CA VAL A 249 -4.94 11.66 -10.39
C VAL A 249 -4.38 10.54 -11.29
N ARG A 250 -4.68 10.57 -12.60
CA ARG A 250 -4.14 9.58 -13.56
C ARG A 250 -2.61 9.59 -13.60
N ARG A 251 -1.99 10.78 -13.63
CA ARG A 251 -0.53 10.91 -13.60
C ARG A 251 0.07 10.45 -12.28
N PHE A 252 -0.60 10.73 -11.17
CA PHE A 252 -0.18 10.26 -9.85
C PHE A 252 -0.16 8.73 -9.78
N VAL A 253 -1.26 8.08 -10.20
CA VAL A 253 -1.38 6.61 -10.22
C VAL A 253 -0.27 6.00 -11.08
N ALA A 254 -0.04 6.54 -12.30
CA ALA A 254 1.03 6.05 -13.17
C ALA A 254 2.43 6.16 -12.54
N ALA A 255 2.73 7.30 -11.90
CA ALA A 255 3.99 7.52 -11.21
C ALA A 255 4.17 6.60 -9.99
N PHE A 256 3.12 6.44 -9.19
CA PHE A 256 3.10 5.53 -8.03
C PHE A 256 3.36 4.09 -8.44
N LEU A 257 2.65 3.57 -9.44
CA LEU A 257 2.80 2.18 -9.89
C LEU A 257 4.20 1.93 -10.48
N ALA A 258 4.71 2.87 -11.28
CA ALA A 258 6.07 2.78 -11.81
C ALA A 258 7.13 2.81 -10.69
N GLY A 259 6.96 3.68 -9.69
CA GLY A 259 7.83 3.76 -8.52
C GLY A 259 7.79 2.49 -7.67
N SER A 260 6.60 1.95 -7.44
CA SER A 260 6.42 0.68 -6.72
C SER A 260 7.09 -0.49 -7.46
N GLY A 261 6.92 -0.58 -8.77
CA GLY A 261 7.59 -1.59 -9.59
C GLY A 261 9.13 -1.46 -9.58
N ALA A 262 9.65 -0.24 -9.52
CA ALA A 262 11.07 0.02 -9.39
C ALA A 262 11.60 -0.33 -7.97
N ALA A 263 10.82 -0.04 -6.93
CA ALA A 263 11.13 -0.42 -5.54
C ALA A 263 11.22 -1.95 -5.38
N MET A 264 10.30 -2.70 -6.00
CA MET A 264 10.32 -4.17 -6.01
C MET A 264 11.59 -4.74 -6.62
N LYS A 265 12.15 -4.09 -7.65
CA LYS A 265 13.41 -4.51 -8.29
C LYS A 265 14.64 -4.13 -7.48
N ASN A 266 14.52 -3.16 -6.56
CA ASN A 266 15.62 -2.61 -5.76
C ASN A 266 15.26 -2.51 -4.27
N PRO A 267 14.96 -3.65 -3.57
CA PRO A 267 14.48 -3.60 -2.19
C PRO A 267 15.45 -2.92 -1.21
N GLY A 268 16.76 -3.04 -1.45
CA GLY A 268 17.77 -2.39 -0.62
C GLY A 268 17.74 -0.86 -0.73
N ALA A 269 17.61 -0.32 -1.95
CA ALA A 269 17.45 1.12 -2.17
C ALA A 269 16.12 1.62 -1.60
N ALA A 270 15.04 0.86 -1.76
CA ALA A 270 13.74 1.17 -1.19
C ALA A 270 13.78 1.21 0.35
N THR A 271 14.47 0.26 0.99
CA THR A 271 14.71 0.26 2.44
C THR A 271 15.48 1.51 2.87
N THR A 272 16.49 1.93 2.09
CA THR A 272 17.27 3.15 2.38
C THR A 272 16.39 4.40 2.32
N VAL A 273 15.49 4.50 1.34
CA VAL A 273 14.52 5.60 1.25
C VAL A 273 13.62 5.61 2.50
N MET A 274 13.08 4.47 2.91
CA MET A 274 12.23 4.39 4.09
C MET A 274 12.94 4.77 5.40
N ARG A 275 14.25 4.54 5.52
CA ARG A 275 15.04 5.03 6.66
C ARG A 275 15.07 6.56 6.75
N GLY A 276 14.97 7.26 5.64
CA GLY A 276 15.00 8.72 5.60
C GLY A 276 13.66 9.38 5.93
N VAL A 277 12.56 8.63 5.88
CA VAL A 277 11.19 9.19 6.00
C VAL A 277 10.39 8.61 7.16
N SER A 278 10.81 7.49 7.75
CA SER A 278 10.13 6.84 8.86
C SER A 278 10.98 6.85 10.13
N GLN A 279 10.34 6.60 11.27
CA GLN A 279 11.01 6.54 12.58
C GLN A 279 11.30 5.11 13.03
N TYR A 280 11.10 4.13 12.17
CA TYR A 280 11.37 2.73 12.49
C TYR A 280 12.86 2.40 12.50
N SER A 281 13.25 1.42 13.31
CA SER A 281 14.64 0.99 13.39
C SER A 281 15.15 0.42 12.07
N PRO A 282 16.44 0.55 11.75
CA PRO A 282 17.03 -0.06 10.55
C PRO A 282 16.80 -1.57 10.45
N ALA A 283 16.84 -2.30 11.58
CA ALA A 283 16.61 -3.74 11.62
C ALA A 283 15.15 -4.10 11.27
N PHE A 284 14.19 -3.32 11.76
CA PHE A 284 12.79 -3.47 11.41
C PHE A 284 12.56 -3.23 9.92
N LEU A 285 13.02 -2.10 9.39
CA LEU A 285 12.86 -1.77 7.97
C LEU A 285 13.51 -2.80 7.04
N GLN A 286 14.66 -3.37 7.44
CA GLN A 286 15.32 -4.42 6.68
C GLN A 286 14.52 -5.72 6.62
N ALA A 287 13.73 -6.03 7.63
CA ALA A 287 12.82 -7.18 7.65
C ALA A 287 11.51 -6.88 6.92
N SER A 288 10.89 -5.75 7.20
CA SER A 288 9.54 -5.42 6.78
C SER A 288 9.44 -4.93 5.32
N VAL A 289 10.34 -4.04 4.85
CA VAL A 289 10.24 -3.47 3.50
C VAL A 289 10.32 -4.54 2.39
N PRO A 290 11.27 -5.49 2.37
CA PRO A 290 11.29 -6.53 1.35
C PRO A 290 10.08 -7.47 1.42
N TYR A 291 9.51 -7.67 2.62
CA TYR A 291 8.29 -8.46 2.79
C TYR A 291 7.08 -7.72 2.21
N THR A 292 6.91 -6.44 2.53
CA THR A 292 5.86 -5.59 1.97
C THR A 292 5.90 -5.52 0.45
N LEU A 293 7.08 -5.34 -0.14
CA LEU A 293 7.24 -5.31 -1.59
C LEU A 293 6.76 -6.61 -2.28
N LYS A 294 6.90 -7.77 -1.63
CA LYS A 294 6.32 -9.03 -2.14
C LYS A 294 4.80 -9.03 -2.11
N LEU A 295 4.19 -8.38 -1.10
CA LEU A 295 2.73 -8.29 -0.98
C LEU A 295 2.14 -7.35 -2.05
N ILE A 296 2.81 -6.25 -2.36
CA ILE A 296 2.42 -5.34 -3.44
C ILE A 296 2.36 -6.07 -4.80
N GLY A 297 3.30 -6.99 -5.06
CA GLY A 297 3.40 -7.76 -6.30
C GLY A 297 2.61 -9.08 -6.31
N GLN A 298 1.84 -9.42 -5.29
CA GLN A 298 1.32 -10.77 -5.06
C GLN A 298 0.28 -11.26 -6.09
N ARG A 299 -0.32 -10.39 -6.90
CA ARG A 299 -1.21 -10.79 -8.01
C ARG A 299 -0.46 -11.24 -9.28
N GLY A 300 0.78 -11.73 -9.13
CA GLY A 300 1.52 -12.43 -10.19
C GLY A 300 2.36 -11.55 -11.09
N GLY A 301 2.76 -10.35 -10.64
CA GLY A 301 3.59 -9.48 -11.45
C GLY A 301 3.91 -8.14 -10.80
N PRO A 302 4.37 -7.16 -11.59
CA PRO A 302 4.52 -5.79 -11.11
C PRO A 302 3.17 -5.22 -10.66
N PRO A 303 3.15 -4.21 -9.76
CA PRO A 303 1.91 -3.62 -9.27
C PRO A 303 1.11 -3.03 -10.42
N THR A 304 -0.12 -3.49 -10.60
CA THR A 304 -1.03 -3.04 -11.66
C THR A 304 -1.97 -1.94 -11.19
N GLY A 305 -2.22 -1.87 -9.89
CA GLY A 305 -3.23 -1.00 -9.30
C GLY A 305 -4.67 -1.47 -9.52
N CYS A 306 -4.87 -2.61 -10.20
CA CYS A 306 -6.19 -3.12 -10.53
C CYS A 306 -7.05 -3.40 -9.30
N LEU A 307 -8.30 -2.98 -9.37
CA LEU A 307 -9.37 -3.28 -8.43
C LEU A 307 -10.26 -4.35 -9.06
N ASP A 308 -10.51 -5.45 -8.35
CA ASP A 308 -11.35 -6.53 -8.85
C ASP A 308 -12.81 -6.30 -8.47
N LEU A 309 -13.62 -5.81 -9.42
CA LEU A 309 -15.03 -5.50 -9.16
C LEU A 309 -15.83 -6.71 -8.65
N ALA A 310 -15.51 -7.92 -9.08
CA ALA A 310 -16.20 -9.13 -8.61
C ALA A 310 -15.83 -9.40 -7.14
N ALA A 311 -14.54 -9.33 -6.79
CA ALA A 311 -14.10 -9.49 -5.41
C ALA A 311 -14.68 -8.40 -4.49
N TRP A 312 -14.74 -7.14 -4.94
CA TRP A 312 -15.35 -6.04 -4.21
C TRP A 312 -16.87 -6.26 -3.99
N ARG A 313 -17.60 -6.75 -4.99
CA ARG A 313 -19.01 -7.12 -4.83
C ARG A 313 -19.19 -8.24 -3.81
N ASP A 314 -18.37 -9.26 -3.86
CA ASP A 314 -18.41 -10.39 -2.92
C ASP A 314 -18.14 -9.92 -1.49
N PHE A 315 -17.14 -9.03 -1.30
CA PHE A 315 -16.85 -8.43 -0.01
C PHE A 315 -18.02 -7.55 0.49
N GLY A 316 -18.60 -6.70 -0.35
CA GLY A 316 -19.77 -5.90 -0.02
C GLY A 316 -20.97 -6.77 0.38
N ASN A 317 -21.22 -7.85 -0.37
CA ASN A 317 -22.28 -8.81 -0.05
C ASN A 317 -22.04 -9.49 1.31
N TRP A 318 -20.79 -9.82 1.61
CA TRP A 318 -20.40 -10.36 2.90
C TRP A 318 -20.67 -9.38 4.05
N LEU A 319 -20.32 -8.09 3.88
CA LEU A 319 -20.63 -7.03 4.87
C LEU A 319 -22.15 -6.97 5.14
N LYS A 320 -22.96 -7.02 4.09
CA LYS A 320 -24.43 -7.01 4.21
C LYS A 320 -24.97 -8.24 4.91
N ALA A 321 -24.49 -9.42 4.52
CA ALA A 321 -24.91 -10.71 5.10
C ALA A 321 -24.62 -10.78 6.61
N HIS A 322 -23.50 -10.15 7.05
CA HIS A 322 -23.10 -10.08 8.46
C HIS A 322 -23.68 -8.87 9.20
N LYS A 323 -24.58 -8.10 8.57
CA LYS A 323 -25.23 -6.90 9.16
C LYS A 323 -24.21 -5.84 9.61
N LEU A 324 -23.10 -5.74 8.89
CA LEU A 324 -22.02 -4.77 9.16
C LEU A 324 -22.27 -3.44 8.46
N VAL A 325 -23.17 -3.42 7.48
CA VAL A 325 -23.66 -2.23 6.76
C VAL A 325 -25.20 -2.29 6.68
N HIS A 326 -25.83 -1.11 6.60
CA HIS A 326 -27.30 -0.99 6.57
C HIS A 326 -27.86 -1.10 5.16
N ASP A 327 -27.30 -0.33 4.21
CA ASP A 327 -27.75 -0.33 2.83
C ASP A 327 -27.07 -1.42 2.01
N THR A 328 -27.62 -1.72 0.84
CA THR A 328 -26.99 -2.67 -0.09
C THR A 328 -25.73 -2.03 -0.67
N PRO A 329 -24.55 -2.65 -0.48
CA PRO A 329 -23.32 -2.12 -1.03
C PRO A 329 -23.34 -2.12 -2.56
N ASP A 330 -22.85 -1.02 -3.15
CA ASP A 330 -22.60 -0.92 -4.58
C ASP A 330 -21.10 -0.72 -4.82
N ALA A 331 -20.40 -1.81 -5.13
CA ALA A 331 -18.97 -1.78 -5.40
C ALA A 331 -18.62 -0.86 -6.58
N ALA A 332 -19.45 -0.79 -7.62
CA ALA A 332 -19.18 0.04 -8.79
C ALA A 332 -19.27 1.55 -8.48
N ALA A 333 -19.97 1.93 -7.41
CA ALA A 333 -20.04 3.32 -6.97
C ALA A 333 -18.80 3.75 -6.15
N VAL A 334 -18.06 2.81 -5.55
CA VAL A 334 -16.96 3.09 -4.62
C VAL A 334 -15.58 2.70 -5.16
N MET A 335 -15.47 2.15 -6.37
CA MET A 335 -14.19 1.84 -7.01
C MET A 335 -14.23 2.09 -8.53
N THR A 336 -13.07 2.36 -9.13
CA THR A 336 -12.92 2.52 -10.59
C THR A 336 -11.48 2.35 -11.05
N ASP A 337 -11.28 1.58 -12.11
CA ASP A 337 -9.98 1.41 -12.79
C ASP A 337 -9.70 2.46 -13.90
N LYS A 338 -10.62 3.41 -14.09
CA LYS A 338 -10.56 4.41 -15.18
C LYS A 338 -9.28 5.27 -15.15
N TYR A 339 -8.62 5.35 -14.01
CA TYR A 339 -7.43 6.19 -13.81
C TYR A 339 -6.11 5.40 -13.86
N LEU A 340 -6.15 4.09 -14.09
CA LEU A 340 -4.97 3.27 -14.29
C LEU A 340 -4.30 3.57 -15.65
N PRO A 341 -2.96 3.43 -15.75
CA PRO A 341 -2.24 3.64 -17.00
C PRO A 341 -2.57 2.58 -18.08
N HIS A 342 -3.00 1.40 -17.64
CA HIS A 342 -3.41 0.28 -18.50
C HIS A 342 -4.76 -0.25 -18.01
N PRO A 343 -5.87 0.05 -18.71
CA PRO A 343 -7.22 -0.28 -18.22
C PRO A 343 -7.59 -1.77 -18.31
N SER A 344 -6.73 -2.64 -18.82
CA SER A 344 -7.00 -4.09 -18.91
C SER A 344 -6.66 -4.81 -17.61
N CYS A 345 -7.53 -4.68 -16.61
CA CYS A 345 -7.45 -5.49 -15.40
C CYS A 345 -8.01 -6.90 -15.64
N PRO A 346 -7.39 -7.96 -15.09
CA PRO A 346 -7.96 -9.31 -15.14
C PRO A 346 -9.38 -9.31 -14.56
N GLY A 347 -10.34 -9.92 -15.27
CA GLY A 347 -11.75 -9.99 -14.83
C GLY A 347 -12.69 -8.91 -15.39
N GLN A 348 -12.20 -7.87 -16.07
CA GLN A 348 -13.03 -6.84 -16.72
C GLN A 348 -13.24 -7.06 -18.23
N GLY A 349 -13.02 -8.25 -18.75
CA GLY A 349 -13.30 -8.62 -20.14
C GLY A 349 -14.79 -8.82 -20.37
N GLY A 350 -15.48 -7.77 -20.91
CA GLY A 350 -16.77 -7.90 -21.58
C GLY A 350 -17.97 -7.43 -20.76
N ALA A 351 -18.34 -6.17 -20.92
CA ALA A 351 -19.72 -5.73 -20.90
C ALA A 351 -20.06 -5.20 -22.30
#